data_08fc695b6412358dc081f3f24012ae44
#
_entry.id   08fc695b6412358dc081f3f24012ae44
#
_cell.length_a   1.000
_cell.length_b   1.000
_cell.length_c   1.000
_cell.angle_alpha   90.00
_cell.angle_beta   90.00
_cell.angle_gamma   90.00
#
_symmetry.space_group_name_H-M   'P 1'
#
loop_
_entity.id
_entity.type
_entity.pdbx_description
1 polymer ?
#
loop_
_entity_poly.entity_id
_entity_poly.type
_entity_poly.pdbx_seq_one_letter_code
_entity_poly.pdbx_strand_id
1 'polypeptide(L)'
;MDSDQRVEAERDLAFFGVVTTSMTHELANVILIIEQVAGLLDDLLETHREGRPVSCERLAVIQERLNRQTRRASTLIQNLNRFAHGIDLRYREFDLNELVRSLLAVSGRFADSRGITLRTHCQQEEVSMRSDPFAVQQAVFAGLRRAFSICGPGNTIDVTVSRERGEPTVVIEGPSGVDSSTSANQMEILQPILKKLGGSLSLRRKGTDEILTLHLGT
;
A
#
# COMPACT_ATOMS: atom_id res chain seq x y z
N MET A 1 32.35 -0.71 6.33
CA MET A 1 30.88 -0.78 6.41
C MET A 1 30.57 -1.98 7.28
N ASP A 2 29.98 -1.74 8.44
CA ASP A 2 29.68 -2.78 9.44
C ASP A 2 28.67 -3.77 8.85
N SER A 3 28.75 -5.05 9.23
CA SER A 3 27.85 -6.11 8.72
C SER A 3 26.36 -5.73 8.87
N ASP A 4 26.03 -5.06 9.97
CA ASP A 4 24.67 -4.61 10.28
C ASP A 4 24.18 -3.52 9.31
N GLN A 5 25.05 -2.57 8.93
CA GLN A 5 24.73 -1.53 7.95
C GLN A 5 24.48 -2.11 6.55
N ARG A 6 25.19 -3.17 6.20
CA ARG A 6 25.02 -3.86 4.92
C ARG A 6 23.68 -4.60 4.86
N VAL A 7 23.32 -5.30 5.91
CA VAL A 7 22.02 -6.00 6.02
C VAL A 7 20.85 -5.02 6.00
N GLU A 8 21.02 -3.86 6.65
CA GLU A 8 20.02 -2.79 6.63
C GLU A 8 19.83 -2.25 5.20
N ALA A 9 20.92 -1.91 4.51
CA ALA A 9 20.86 -1.38 3.15
C ALA A 9 20.25 -2.39 2.14
N GLU A 10 20.56 -3.68 2.27
CA GLU A 10 19.96 -4.73 1.45
C GLU A 10 18.46 -4.85 1.69
N ARG A 11 18.00 -4.71 2.93
CA ARG A 11 16.58 -4.72 3.31
C ARG A 11 15.85 -3.50 2.76
N ASP A 12 16.45 -2.31 2.88
CA ASP A 12 15.92 -1.05 2.36
C ASP A 12 15.72 -1.15 0.84
N LEU A 13 16.73 -1.66 0.14
CA LEU A 13 16.70 -1.85 -1.31
C LEU A 13 15.64 -2.89 -1.73
N ALA A 14 15.54 -4.00 -1.01
CA ALA A 14 14.54 -5.03 -1.28
C ALA A 14 13.11 -4.50 -1.10
N PHE A 15 12.85 -3.75 -0.03
CA PHE A 15 11.55 -3.13 0.19
C PHE A 15 11.22 -2.12 -0.90
N PHE A 16 12.15 -1.22 -1.23
CA PHE A 16 11.99 -0.25 -2.31
C PHE A 16 11.70 -0.93 -3.65
N GLY A 17 12.45 -1.99 -3.97
CA GLY A 17 12.27 -2.77 -5.19
C GLY A 17 10.89 -3.43 -5.28
N VAL A 18 10.39 -4.00 -4.18
CA VAL A 18 9.06 -4.64 -4.14
C VAL A 18 7.96 -3.61 -4.37
N VAL A 19 8.01 -2.46 -3.71
CA VAL A 19 7.01 -1.40 -3.83
C VAL A 19 7.03 -0.79 -5.23
N THR A 20 8.21 -0.38 -5.73
CA THR A 20 8.36 0.22 -7.07
C THR A 20 7.92 -0.73 -8.18
N THR A 21 8.30 -1.99 -8.12
CA THR A 21 7.87 -3.01 -9.09
C THR A 21 6.35 -3.14 -9.11
N SER A 22 5.72 -3.19 -7.94
CA SER A 22 4.26 -3.27 -7.86
C SER A 22 3.58 -2.05 -8.50
N MET A 23 4.08 -0.84 -8.21
CA MET A 23 3.51 0.40 -8.74
C MET A 23 3.72 0.55 -10.25
N THR A 24 4.90 0.22 -10.76
CA THR A 24 5.17 0.28 -12.21
C THR A 24 4.31 -0.70 -12.98
N HIS A 25 4.06 -1.89 -12.46
CA HIS A 25 3.12 -2.84 -13.08
C HIS A 25 1.69 -2.32 -13.08
N GLU A 26 1.24 -1.68 -12.00
CA GLU A 26 -0.11 -1.10 -11.94
C GLU A 26 -0.25 0.07 -12.90
N LEU A 27 0.78 0.92 -13.01
CA LEU A 27 0.82 2.02 -13.97
C LEU A 27 0.78 1.50 -15.42
N ALA A 28 1.54 0.45 -15.73
CA ALA A 28 1.50 -0.20 -17.04
C ALA A 28 0.09 -0.73 -17.39
N ASN A 29 -0.60 -1.34 -16.42
CA ASN A 29 -1.98 -1.80 -16.63
C ASN A 29 -2.94 -0.64 -16.90
N VAL A 30 -2.79 0.49 -16.19
CA VAL A 30 -3.63 1.69 -16.42
C VAL A 30 -3.38 2.25 -17.82
N ILE A 31 -2.11 2.33 -18.25
CA ILE A 31 -1.74 2.79 -19.60
C ILE A 31 -2.34 1.86 -20.66
N LEU A 32 -2.23 0.54 -20.50
CA LEU A 32 -2.82 -0.42 -21.42
C LEU A 32 -4.34 -0.23 -21.58
N ILE A 33 -5.06 0.05 -20.48
CA ILE A 33 -6.49 0.33 -20.53
C ILE A 33 -6.76 1.65 -21.28
N ILE A 34 -5.92 2.67 -21.10
CA ILE A 34 -6.03 3.95 -21.83
C ILE A 34 -5.85 3.69 -23.33
N GLU A 35 -4.85 2.92 -23.74
CA GLU A 35 -4.59 2.54 -25.13
C GLU A 35 -5.77 1.78 -25.74
N GLN A 36 -6.34 0.80 -25.02
CA GLN A 36 -7.53 0.07 -25.47
C GLN A 36 -8.75 1.00 -25.66
N VAL A 37 -8.96 1.93 -24.73
CA VAL A 37 -10.09 2.87 -24.82
C VAL A 37 -9.88 3.89 -25.94
N ALA A 38 -8.62 4.30 -26.18
CA ALA A 38 -8.27 5.14 -27.33
C ALA A 38 -8.53 4.42 -28.67
N GLY A 39 -8.19 3.13 -28.77
CA GLY A 39 -8.53 2.31 -29.93
C GLY A 39 -10.03 2.21 -30.21
N LEU A 40 -10.87 2.13 -29.16
CA LEU A 40 -12.33 2.18 -29.34
C LEU A 40 -12.80 3.54 -29.88
N LEU A 41 -12.10 4.63 -29.58
CA LEU A 41 -12.39 5.95 -30.15
C LEU A 41 -12.04 6.00 -31.64
N ASP A 42 -10.90 5.41 -32.02
CA ASP A 42 -10.49 5.31 -33.43
C ASP A 42 -11.51 4.51 -34.25
N ASP A 43 -12.02 3.38 -33.74
CA ASP A 43 -13.06 2.59 -34.37
C ASP A 43 -14.37 3.39 -34.58
N LEU A 44 -14.75 4.23 -33.60
CA LEU A 44 -15.93 5.09 -33.73
C LEU A 44 -15.71 6.20 -34.76
N LEU A 45 -14.51 6.77 -34.83
CA LEU A 45 -14.15 7.76 -35.83
C LEU A 45 -14.19 7.18 -37.25
N GLU A 46 -13.72 5.95 -37.44
CA GLU A 46 -13.80 5.25 -38.73
C GLU A 46 -15.27 4.99 -39.11
N THR A 47 -16.08 4.52 -38.15
CA THR A 47 -17.54 4.33 -38.33
C THR A 47 -18.22 5.63 -38.82
N HIS A 48 -17.81 6.76 -38.25
CA HIS A 48 -18.33 8.08 -38.65
C HIS A 48 -17.87 8.47 -40.06
N ARG A 49 -16.63 8.22 -40.43
CA ARG A 49 -16.09 8.48 -41.78
C ARG A 49 -16.81 7.68 -42.86
N GLU A 50 -17.28 6.50 -42.55
CA GLU A 50 -18.13 5.68 -43.42
C GLU A 50 -19.59 6.15 -43.52
N GLY A 51 -19.92 7.30 -42.93
CA GLY A 51 -21.27 7.89 -42.96
C GLY A 51 -22.26 7.26 -41.99
N ARG A 52 -21.81 6.40 -41.07
CA ARG A 52 -22.64 5.79 -40.03
C ARG A 52 -22.75 6.73 -38.82
N PRO A 53 -23.92 6.91 -38.22
CA PRO A 53 -24.09 7.77 -37.05
C PRO A 53 -23.37 7.18 -35.84
N VAL A 54 -22.64 8.04 -35.13
CA VAL A 54 -22.00 7.71 -33.86
C VAL A 54 -22.84 8.29 -32.72
N SER A 55 -23.17 7.45 -31.76
CA SER A 55 -24.00 7.86 -30.61
C SER A 55 -23.13 8.69 -29.61
N CYS A 56 -23.70 9.83 -29.18
CA CYS A 56 -23.10 10.67 -28.15
C CYS A 56 -22.94 9.93 -26.82
N GLU A 57 -23.81 8.98 -26.50
CA GLU A 57 -23.73 8.17 -25.30
C GLU A 57 -22.47 7.28 -25.33
N ARG A 58 -22.12 6.70 -26.48
CA ARG A 58 -20.88 5.91 -26.63
C ARG A 58 -19.65 6.78 -26.43
N LEU A 59 -19.64 7.99 -26.98
CA LEU A 59 -18.53 8.94 -26.76
C LEU A 59 -18.41 9.34 -25.29
N ALA A 60 -19.54 9.59 -24.62
CA ALA A 60 -19.54 9.91 -23.19
C ALA A 60 -18.98 8.78 -22.33
N VAL A 61 -19.32 7.52 -22.64
CA VAL A 61 -18.76 6.34 -21.94
C VAL A 61 -17.24 6.23 -22.13
N ILE A 62 -16.74 6.46 -23.35
CA ILE A 62 -15.31 6.45 -23.65
C ILE A 62 -14.60 7.56 -22.88
N GLN A 63 -15.12 8.76 -22.92
CA GLN A 63 -14.58 9.92 -22.21
C GLN A 63 -14.51 9.66 -20.70
N GLU A 64 -15.57 9.13 -20.11
CA GLU A 64 -15.60 8.80 -18.69
C GLU A 64 -14.54 7.75 -18.32
N ARG A 65 -14.39 6.69 -19.14
CA ARG A 65 -13.36 5.67 -18.95
C ARG A 65 -11.96 6.26 -19.02
N LEU A 66 -11.65 7.09 -20.02
CA LEU A 66 -10.36 7.78 -20.15
C LEU A 66 -10.08 8.65 -18.93
N ASN A 67 -11.03 9.49 -18.53
CA ASN A 67 -10.89 10.36 -17.37
C ASN A 67 -10.61 9.59 -16.09
N ARG A 68 -11.32 8.47 -15.87
CA ARG A 68 -11.10 7.60 -14.70
C ARG A 68 -9.70 7.01 -14.69
N GLN A 69 -9.22 6.48 -15.83
CA GLN A 69 -7.88 5.90 -15.90
C GLN A 69 -6.78 6.96 -15.77
N THR A 70 -6.95 8.11 -16.37
CA THR A 70 -6.00 9.23 -16.23
C THR A 70 -5.89 9.70 -14.78
N ARG A 71 -7.01 9.83 -14.06
CA ARG A 71 -7.00 10.16 -12.62
C ARG A 71 -6.29 9.07 -11.81
N ARG A 72 -6.54 7.79 -12.12
CA ARG A 72 -5.87 6.66 -11.47
C ARG A 72 -4.36 6.71 -11.69
N ALA A 73 -3.90 6.94 -12.93
CA ALA A 73 -2.49 7.10 -13.24
C ALA A 73 -1.84 8.24 -12.45
N SER A 74 -2.49 9.41 -12.40
CA SER A 74 -2.01 10.56 -11.64
C SER A 74 -1.88 10.24 -10.14
N THR A 75 -2.84 9.55 -9.56
CA THR A 75 -2.79 9.11 -8.15
C THR A 75 -1.63 8.14 -7.90
N LEU A 76 -1.40 7.18 -8.80
CA LEU A 76 -0.28 6.23 -8.69
C LEU A 76 1.07 6.95 -8.74
N ILE A 77 1.24 7.90 -9.67
CA ILE A 77 2.47 8.70 -9.77
C ILE A 77 2.68 9.53 -8.50
N GLN A 78 1.64 10.17 -7.97
CA GLN A 78 1.73 10.94 -6.72
C GLN A 78 2.15 10.05 -5.53
N ASN A 79 1.56 8.85 -5.43
CA ASN A 79 1.91 7.91 -4.36
C ASN A 79 3.35 7.40 -4.51
N LEU A 80 3.82 7.13 -5.75
CA LEU A 80 5.20 6.75 -6.01
C LEU A 80 6.17 7.87 -5.62
N ASN A 81 5.87 9.11 -5.98
CA ASN A 81 6.69 10.25 -5.61
C ASN A 81 6.75 10.44 -4.09
N ARG A 82 5.62 10.34 -3.38
CA ARG A 82 5.60 10.41 -1.91
C ARG A 82 6.43 9.29 -1.27
N PHE A 83 6.34 8.09 -1.81
CA PHE A 83 7.13 6.96 -1.35
C PHE A 83 8.62 7.19 -1.58
N ALA A 84 9.02 7.65 -2.77
CA ALA A 84 10.41 7.93 -3.12
C ALA A 84 11.00 9.06 -2.25
N HIS A 85 10.26 10.16 -2.05
CA HIS A 85 10.69 11.26 -1.17
C HIS A 85 10.75 10.89 0.31
N GLY A 86 10.12 9.80 0.73
CA GLY A 86 10.27 9.24 2.08
C GLY A 86 11.71 8.84 2.41
N ILE A 87 12.55 8.58 1.38
CA ILE A 87 13.94 8.15 1.52
C ILE A 87 14.89 9.33 1.74
N ASP A 88 14.57 10.51 1.20
CA ASP A 88 15.47 11.67 1.16
C ASP A 88 15.70 12.32 2.53
N LEU A 89 14.71 12.25 3.43
CA LEU A 89 14.73 12.86 4.76
C LEU A 89 14.47 11.81 5.84
N ARG A 90 15.54 11.22 6.35
CA ARG A 90 15.49 10.12 7.32
C ARG A 90 14.87 10.46 8.68
N TYR A 91 14.75 11.72 9.04
CA TYR A 91 14.17 12.12 10.34
C TYR A 91 13.39 13.42 10.19
N ARG A 92 12.05 13.32 10.17
CA ARG A 92 11.17 14.48 10.01
C ARG A 92 9.86 14.27 10.75
N GLU A 93 9.13 15.36 10.90
CA GLU A 93 7.74 15.33 11.33
C GLU A 93 6.81 14.98 10.15
N PHE A 94 5.83 14.13 10.39
CA PHE A 94 4.84 13.71 9.39
C PHE A 94 3.56 13.17 10.06
N ASP A 95 2.45 13.19 9.32
CA ASP A 95 1.20 12.54 9.72
C ASP A 95 1.23 11.04 9.39
N LEU A 96 1.12 10.21 10.43
CA LEU A 96 1.08 8.76 10.32
C LEU A 96 -0.16 8.29 9.54
N ASN A 97 -1.30 9.00 9.64
CA ASN A 97 -2.50 8.69 8.86
C ASN A 97 -2.22 8.78 7.35
N GLU A 98 -1.57 9.87 6.90
CA GLU A 98 -1.23 10.07 5.49
C GLU A 98 -0.21 9.03 5.00
N LEU A 99 0.80 8.75 5.81
CA LEU A 99 1.83 7.77 5.49
C LEU A 99 1.23 6.38 5.29
N VAL A 100 0.39 5.94 6.24
CA VAL A 100 -0.26 4.62 6.18
C VAL A 100 -1.25 4.54 5.02
N ARG A 101 -2.08 5.57 4.80
CA ARG A 101 -2.99 5.61 3.62
C ARG A 101 -2.23 5.48 2.31
N SER A 102 -1.11 6.20 2.16
CA SER A 102 -0.27 6.12 0.95
C SER A 102 0.31 4.73 0.76
N LEU A 103 0.79 4.11 1.84
CA LEU A 103 1.33 2.75 1.81
C LEU A 103 0.26 1.70 1.48
N LEU A 104 -0.95 1.84 2.03
CA LEU A 104 -2.07 0.92 1.76
C LEU A 104 -2.55 1.05 0.31
N ALA A 105 -2.57 2.25 -0.25
CA ALA A 105 -2.90 2.46 -1.66
C ALA A 105 -1.92 1.72 -2.59
N VAL A 106 -0.63 1.68 -2.23
CA VAL A 106 0.41 0.92 -2.96
C VAL A 106 0.30 -0.58 -2.70
N SER A 107 -0.12 -0.95 -1.48
CA SER A 107 -0.24 -2.35 -1.05
C SER A 107 -1.51 -3.04 -1.56
N GLY A 108 -2.49 -2.29 -2.08
CA GLY A 108 -3.78 -2.81 -2.54
C GLY A 108 -3.65 -3.96 -3.54
N ARG A 109 -2.71 -3.85 -4.49
CA ARG A 109 -2.45 -4.91 -5.46
C ARG A 109 -2.04 -6.25 -4.82
N PHE A 110 -1.27 -6.21 -3.74
CA PHE A 110 -0.87 -7.44 -3.02
C PHE A 110 -2.07 -8.10 -2.35
N ALA A 111 -3.03 -7.31 -1.89
CA ALA A 111 -4.30 -7.78 -1.35
C ALA A 111 -5.19 -8.33 -2.48
N ASP A 112 -5.38 -7.56 -3.56
CA ASP A 112 -6.22 -7.93 -4.72
C ASP A 112 -5.75 -9.25 -5.35
N SER A 113 -4.44 -9.44 -5.53
CA SER A 113 -3.87 -10.67 -6.09
C SER A 113 -4.13 -11.92 -5.23
N ARG A 114 -4.53 -11.73 -3.98
CA ARG A 114 -4.90 -12.78 -3.02
C ARG A 114 -6.39 -12.85 -2.74
N GLY A 115 -7.19 -11.99 -3.38
CA GLY A 115 -8.61 -11.86 -3.12
C GLY A 115 -8.92 -11.33 -1.71
N ILE A 116 -8.03 -10.50 -1.14
CA ILE A 116 -8.16 -9.91 0.20
C ILE A 116 -8.59 -8.46 0.06
N THR A 117 -9.52 -8.03 0.91
CA THR A 117 -9.92 -6.62 1.00
C THR A 117 -9.12 -5.91 2.08
N LEU A 118 -8.53 -4.75 1.75
CA LEU A 118 -7.91 -3.86 2.74
C LEU A 118 -8.89 -2.75 3.13
N ARG A 119 -9.06 -2.52 4.44
CA ARG A 119 -9.80 -1.38 4.98
C ARG A 119 -8.90 -0.56 5.89
N THR A 120 -9.08 0.75 5.85
CA THR A 120 -8.30 1.69 6.67
C THR A 120 -9.22 2.46 7.60
N HIS A 121 -8.89 2.44 8.88
CA HIS A 121 -9.56 3.19 9.93
C HIS A 121 -8.56 4.19 10.52
N CYS A 122 -8.54 5.40 9.98
CA CYS A 122 -7.71 6.48 10.51
C CYS A 122 -8.56 7.35 11.44
N GLN A 123 -7.98 7.80 12.53
CA GLN A 123 -8.60 8.84 13.35
C GLN A 123 -8.84 10.09 12.50
N GLN A 124 -9.87 10.89 12.85
CA GLN A 124 -10.14 12.16 12.16
C GLN A 124 -9.05 13.19 12.49
N GLU A 125 -8.44 13.09 13.67
CA GLU A 125 -7.34 13.94 14.09
C GLU A 125 -6.02 13.44 13.50
N GLU A 126 -5.12 14.38 13.21
CA GLU A 126 -3.77 14.09 12.75
C GLU A 126 -2.98 13.32 13.83
N VAL A 127 -2.33 12.25 13.41
CA VAL A 127 -1.40 11.49 14.24
C VAL A 127 0.03 11.89 13.86
N SER A 128 0.40 13.12 14.24
CA SER A 128 1.75 13.64 13.99
C SER A 128 2.80 12.88 14.80
N MET A 129 3.91 12.50 14.16
CA MET A 129 5.08 11.92 14.82
C MET A 129 6.37 12.38 14.16
N ARG A 130 7.47 12.38 14.92
CA ARG A 130 8.81 12.71 14.43
C ARG A 130 9.67 11.46 14.41
N SER A 131 9.93 10.93 13.21
CA SER A 131 10.67 9.67 13.05
C SER A 131 11.23 9.54 11.62
N ASP A 132 11.76 8.36 11.29
CA ASP A 132 12.14 7.96 9.93
C ASP A 132 10.90 7.40 9.19
N PRO A 133 10.29 8.15 8.26
CA PRO A 133 9.07 7.71 7.57
C PRO A 133 9.27 6.43 6.77
N PHE A 134 10.47 6.21 6.21
CA PHE A 134 10.78 5.03 5.42
C PHE A 134 10.84 3.78 6.30
N ALA A 135 11.48 3.87 7.47
CA ALA A 135 11.50 2.77 8.42
C ALA A 135 10.08 2.45 8.97
N VAL A 136 9.24 3.47 9.18
CA VAL A 136 7.83 3.26 9.56
C VAL A 136 7.06 2.55 8.46
N GLN A 137 7.23 2.97 7.19
CA GLN A 137 6.62 2.27 6.04
C GLN A 137 7.08 0.81 5.96
N GLN A 138 8.35 0.53 6.16
CA GLN A 138 8.88 -0.84 6.19
C GLN A 138 8.24 -1.68 7.29
N ALA A 139 8.11 -1.13 8.50
CA ALA A 139 7.48 -1.82 9.63
C ALA A 139 6.02 -2.16 9.33
N VAL A 140 5.23 -1.19 8.87
CA VAL A 140 3.82 -1.40 8.52
C VAL A 140 3.69 -2.40 7.37
N PHE A 141 4.53 -2.30 6.33
CA PHE A 141 4.51 -3.22 5.19
C PHE A 141 4.88 -4.64 5.58
N ALA A 142 5.86 -4.83 6.47
CA ALA A 142 6.21 -6.15 7.00
C ALA A 142 5.03 -6.77 7.79
N GLY A 143 4.32 -5.96 8.58
CA GLY A 143 3.08 -6.36 9.25
C GLY A 143 1.97 -6.77 8.27
N LEU A 144 1.76 -5.98 7.21
CA LEU A 144 0.81 -6.30 6.14
C LEU A 144 1.17 -7.60 5.42
N ARG A 145 2.45 -7.79 5.07
CA ARG A 145 2.91 -9.04 4.42
C ARG A 145 2.63 -10.26 5.28
N ARG A 146 2.80 -10.14 6.61
CA ARG A 146 2.39 -11.19 7.54
C ARG A 146 0.88 -11.43 7.45
N ALA A 147 0.08 -10.39 7.57
CA ALA A 147 -1.38 -10.51 7.48
C ALA A 147 -1.82 -11.14 6.15
N PHE A 148 -1.23 -10.74 5.01
CA PHE A 148 -1.49 -11.36 3.70
C PHE A 148 -1.09 -12.83 3.63
N SER A 149 -0.08 -13.27 4.39
CA SER A 149 0.38 -14.67 4.36
C SER A 149 -0.53 -15.62 5.12
N ILE A 150 -1.29 -15.11 6.08
CA ILE A 150 -2.18 -15.90 6.96
C ILE A 150 -3.66 -15.72 6.66
N CYS A 151 -4.04 -14.64 5.98
CA CYS A 151 -5.41 -14.32 5.61
C CYS A 151 -5.78 -15.05 4.30
N GLY A 152 -6.88 -15.77 4.32
CA GLY A 152 -7.41 -16.43 3.12
C GLY A 152 -8.19 -15.48 2.19
N PRO A 153 -8.45 -15.89 0.94
CA PRO A 153 -9.24 -15.10 0.00
C PRO A 153 -10.68 -14.87 0.51
N GLY A 154 -11.28 -13.76 0.08
CA GLY A 154 -12.63 -13.34 0.49
C GLY A 154 -12.69 -12.65 1.84
N ASN A 155 -11.58 -12.59 2.57
CA ASN A 155 -11.50 -11.95 3.88
C ASN A 155 -11.06 -10.48 3.80
N THR A 156 -11.20 -9.79 4.93
CA THR A 156 -10.80 -8.39 5.09
C THR A 156 -9.69 -8.28 6.11
N ILE A 157 -8.70 -7.43 5.82
CA ILE A 157 -7.69 -6.95 6.77
C ILE A 157 -8.00 -5.49 7.08
N ASP A 158 -8.21 -5.20 8.35
CA ASP A 158 -8.44 -3.87 8.87
C ASP A 158 -7.12 -3.27 9.40
N VAL A 159 -6.82 -2.03 8.99
CA VAL A 159 -5.64 -1.29 9.43
C VAL A 159 -6.10 -0.03 10.15
N THR A 160 -5.84 0.05 11.43
CA THR A 160 -6.23 1.18 12.29
C THR A 160 -5.00 1.98 12.69
N VAL A 161 -5.06 3.30 12.49
CA VAL A 161 -4.05 4.25 12.98
C VAL A 161 -4.66 5.03 14.15
N SER A 162 -3.94 5.05 15.26
CA SER A 162 -4.42 5.69 16.50
C SER A 162 -3.25 6.16 17.37
N ARG A 163 -3.57 6.85 18.47
CA ARG A 163 -2.66 7.02 19.61
C ARG A 163 -3.15 6.18 20.77
N GLU A 164 -2.30 5.31 21.26
CA GLU A 164 -2.56 4.58 22.48
C GLU A 164 -1.61 5.04 23.58
N ARG A 165 -2.15 5.52 24.69
CA ARG A 165 -1.36 6.08 25.83
C ARG A 165 -0.38 7.18 25.42
N GLY A 166 -0.71 7.96 24.37
CA GLY A 166 0.13 9.01 23.83
C GLY A 166 1.11 8.57 22.74
N GLU A 167 1.29 7.26 22.50
CA GLU A 167 2.18 6.71 21.49
C GLU A 167 1.45 6.47 20.16
N PRO A 168 2.03 6.86 19.01
CA PRO A 168 1.50 6.51 17.70
C PRO A 168 1.47 5.00 17.52
N THR A 169 0.34 4.46 17.07
CA THR A 169 0.10 3.02 17.00
C THR A 169 -0.56 2.66 15.68
N VAL A 170 -0.12 1.56 15.08
CA VAL A 170 -0.76 0.94 13.92
C VAL A 170 -1.19 -0.47 14.30
N VAL A 171 -2.48 -0.75 14.16
CA VAL A 171 -3.07 -2.07 14.41
C VAL A 171 -3.45 -2.69 13.07
N ILE A 172 -3.01 -3.90 12.82
CA ILE A 172 -3.35 -4.71 11.64
C ILE A 172 -4.10 -5.94 12.14
N GLU A 173 -5.38 -6.03 11.78
CA GLU A 173 -6.29 -7.08 12.25
C GLU A 173 -6.91 -7.82 11.07
N GLY A 174 -6.97 -9.14 11.15
CA GLY A 174 -7.64 -9.96 10.15
C GLY A 174 -7.66 -11.44 10.51
N PRO A 175 -8.50 -12.22 9.82
CA PRO A 175 -8.61 -13.65 10.07
C PRO A 175 -7.31 -14.40 9.77
N SER A 176 -6.93 -15.29 10.68
CA SER A 176 -5.79 -16.19 10.52
C SER A 176 -6.29 -17.59 10.18
N GLY A 177 -6.23 -17.95 8.90
CA GLY A 177 -6.74 -19.22 8.37
C GLY A 177 -5.69 -20.29 8.10
N VAL A 178 -4.38 -19.98 8.18
CA VAL A 178 -3.30 -20.87 7.75
C VAL A 178 -2.22 -21.00 8.81
N ASP A 179 -1.58 -22.17 8.83
CA ASP A 179 -0.48 -22.54 9.74
C ASP A 179 0.66 -21.51 9.73
N SER A 180 1.03 -21.09 10.91
CA SER A 180 1.91 -19.94 11.20
C SER A 180 3.40 -20.14 10.84
N SER A 181 3.79 -21.23 10.21
CA SER A 181 5.21 -21.52 9.93
C SER A 181 5.86 -20.55 8.94
N THR A 182 5.11 -20.07 7.94
CA THR A 182 5.59 -19.08 6.95
C THR A 182 5.68 -17.66 7.55
N SER A 183 5.01 -17.43 8.66
CA SER A 183 4.88 -16.11 9.29
C SER A 183 6.03 -15.76 10.27
N ALA A 184 6.83 -16.74 10.68
CA ALA A 184 7.97 -16.52 11.59
C ALA A 184 9.03 -15.57 10.98
N ASN A 185 9.33 -15.74 9.70
CA ASN A 185 10.31 -14.90 8.98
C ASN A 185 9.92 -13.42 8.93
N GLN A 186 8.61 -13.10 8.87
CA GLN A 186 8.15 -11.70 8.85
C GLN A 186 8.33 -11.00 10.20
N MET A 187 8.25 -11.74 11.30
CA MET A 187 8.48 -11.20 12.64
C MET A 187 9.98 -10.91 12.88
N GLU A 188 10.87 -11.73 12.34
CA GLU A 188 12.32 -11.52 12.40
C GLU A 188 12.73 -10.24 11.64
N ILE A 189 12.03 -9.91 10.54
CA ILE A 189 12.25 -8.67 9.79
C ILE A 189 11.72 -7.46 10.57
N LEU A 190 10.57 -7.59 11.21
CA LEU A 190 9.84 -6.50 11.85
C LEU A 190 10.51 -6.01 13.13
N GLN A 191 11.01 -6.94 13.97
CA GLN A 191 11.60 -6.59 15.27
C GLN A 191 12.79 -5.62 15.18
N PRO A 192 13.81 -5.82 14.30
CA PRO A 192 14.93 -4.89 14.19
C PRO A 192 14.50 -3.49 13.73
N ILE A 193 13.51 -3.41 12.83
CA ILE A 193 12.99 -2.13 12.33
C ILE A 193 12.32 -1.35 13.47
N LEU A 194 11.45 -2.02 14.23
CA LEU A 194 10.78 -1.38 15.37
C LEU A 194 11.75 -0.98 16.47
N LYS A 195 12.78 -1.80 16.75
CA LYS A 195 13.82 -1.45 17.71
C LYS A 195 14.56 -0.17 17.29
N LYS A 196 14.87 -0.01 15.99
CA LYS A 196 15.48 1.21 15.44
C LYS A 196 14.57 2.43 15.62
N LEU A 197 13.25 2.24 15.51
CA LEU A 197 12.23 3.28 15.72
C LEU A 197 11.94 3.55 17.20
N GLY A 198 12.63 2.90 18.15
CA GLY A 198 12.30 2.97 19.58
C GLY A 198 10.93 2.39 19.91
N GLY A 199 10.37 1.62 19.00
CA GLY A 199 9.02 1.04 19.11
C GLY A 199 9.03 -0.41 19.59
N SER A 200 7.83 -0.96 19.69
CA SER A 200 7.59 -2.36 20.07
C SER A 200 6.45 -2.96 19.28
N LEU A 201 6.31 -4.28 19.33
CA LEU A 201 5.17 -4.98 18.74
C LEU A 201 4.50 -5.87 19.77
N SER A 202 3.20 -6.02 19.61
CA SER A 202 2.44 -7.06 20.30
C SER A 202 1.59 -7.84 19.30
N LEU A 203 1.48 -9.15 19.54
CA LEU A 203 0.68 -10.05 18.73
C LEU A 203 -0.34 -10.71 19.65
N ARG A 204 -1.63 -10.59 19.31
CA ARG A 204 -2.73 -11.19 20.04
C ARG A 204 -3.63 -11.96 19.09
N ARG A 205 -4.33 -12.97 19.62
CA ARG A 205 -5.38 -13.68 18.89
C ARG A 205 -6.70 -13.49 19.63
N LYS A 206 -7.74 -13.18 18.84
CA LYS A 206 -9.11 -13.04 19.33
C LYS A 206 -10.03 -13.89 18.45
N GLY A 207 -10.38 -15.07 18.93
CA GLY A 207 -11.08 -16.05 18.09
C GLY A 207 -10.21 -16.50 16.91
N THR A 208 -10.71 -16.29 15.70
CA THR A 208 -10.00 -16.56 14.44
C THR A 208 -9.08 -15.43 14.02
N ASP A 209 -9.21 -14.25 14.62
CA ASP A 209 -8.49 -13.06 14.17
C ASP A 209 -7.12 -12.95 14.85
N GLU A 210 -6.13 -12.57 14.08
CA GLU A 210 -4.83 -12.16 14.56
C GLU A 210 -4.76 -10.63 14.56
N ILE A 211 -4.34 -10.07 15.69
CA ILE A 211 -4.20 -8.63 15.91
C ILE A 211 -2.71 -8.35 16.11
N LEU A 212 -2.08 -7.72 15.15
CA LEU A 212 -0.73 -7.23 15.24
C LEU A 212 -0.75 -5.74 15.55
N THR A 213 -0.20 -5.35 16.68
CA THR A 213 -0.09 -3.95 17.11
C THR A 213 1.37 -3.51 17.04
N LEU A 214 1.63 -2.44 16.29
CA LEU A 214 2.92 -1.78 16.17
C LEU A 214 2.85 -0.48 16.99
N HIS A 215 3.58 -0.42 18.09
CA HIS A 215 3.82 0.81 18.84
C HIS A 215 5.05 1.49 18.26
N LEU A 216 4.89 2.72 17.78
CA LEU A 216 5.96 3.46 17.13
C LEU A 216 6.53 4.47 18.14
N GLY A 217 7.81 4.38 18.42
CA GLY A 217 8.52 5.34 19.27
C GLY A 217 8.56 6.72 18.62
N THR A 218 8.54 7.77 19.43
CA THR A 218 8.65 9.19 19.02
C THR A 218 10.04 9.74 19.27
#